data_3f8f3b0bffb6e5c230d97a39604db1d4
#
_entry.id   3f8f3b0bffb6e5c230d97a39604db1d4
#
_cell.length_a   1.000
_cell.length_b   1.000
_cell.length_c   1.000
_cell.angle_alpha   90.00
_cell.angle_beta   90.00
_cell.angle_gamma   90.00
#
_symmetry.space_group_name_H-M   'P 1'
#
loop_
_entity.id
_entity.type
_entity.pdbx_description
1 polymer ?
#
loop_
_entity_poly.entity_id
_entity_poly.type
_entity_poly.pdbx_seq_one_letter_code
_entity_poly.pdbx_strand_id
1 'polypeptide(L)'
;MLEIGRRLCLLRVNMRTVAAFFALVLLTATAPAALRNLERVTVSGSEYVRLAEWAELAGCAMKWNKQDGEIEVSGSSARLNFTIDSRRAEISGVSVWLCLPVVNRSGVPLISLTDLGTSIEPVISPHKSAARVQTVCLDPGHGGVDTGEAQGRNYEKKYTLLLARETADLLVEHGFKVIMTRSNDGAVELSERPELALRQGADVFVSLHYNAAEPSVHGVEVFCLSPAGLNSSDAGGGKSFHPAETGNAHDDRNVLLAYQVQKSISHSMPLEDLGLKRSRFEVLRLAHMPAILVEGGFLSNPAEAKEIYDAAFRKRMARAIVDGIVAYKQAVTAQ
;
A
#
# COMPACT_ATOMS: atom_id res chain seq x y z
N MET A 1 -66.02 43.73 30.93
CA MET A 1 -66.86 42.67 30.34
C MET A 1 -66.21 42.20 29.08
N LEU A 2 -65.74 41.01 29.07
CA LEU A 2 -65.47 40.01 28.05
C LEU A 2 -64.23 39.20 28.43
N GLU A 3 -64.54 37.99 28.96
CA GLU A 3 -63.58 36.92 29.19
C GLU A 3 -63.04 36.40 27.86
N ILE A 4 -61.73 36.20 27.78
CA ILE A 4 -61.12 35.42 26.72
C ILE A 4 -60.46 34.21 27.35
N GLY A 5 -61.10 33.06 27.15
CA GLY A 5 -60.66 31.77 27.62
C GLY A 5 -59.45 31.30 26.86
N ARG A 6 -58.35 31.02 27.58
CA ARG A 6 -57.17 30.32 27.05
C ARG A 6 -57.40 28.82 27.09
N ARG A 7 -57.55 28.18 25.92
CA ARG A 7 -57.41 26.72 25.79
C ARG A 7 -55.95 26.36 25.63
N LEU A 8 -55.37 25.74 26.67
CA LEU A 8 -54.06 25.02 26.56
C LEU A 8 -54.30 23.69 25.83
N CYS A 9 -53.69 23.56 24.68
CA CYS A 9 -53.61 22.30 23.96
C CYS A 9 -52.34 21.57 24.44
N LEU A 10 -52.48 20.55 25.28
CA LEU A 10 -51.41 19.67 25.74
C LEU A 10 -51.08 18.67 24.62
N LEU A 11 -50.03 18.91 23.85
CA LEU A 11 -49.43 17.92 22.97
C LEU A 11 -48.64 16.92 23.84
N ARG A 12 -49.20 15.72 24.02
CA ARG A 12 -48.48 14.55 24.55
C ARG A 12 -47.48 14.10 23.49
N VAL A 13 -46.21 14.40 23.66
CA VAL A 13 -45.11 13.80 22.89
C VAL A 13 -44.86 12.41 23.49
N ASN A 14 -45.19 11.39 22.72
CA ASN A 14 -44.95 10.00 23.04
C ASN A 14 -43.45 9.70 22.75
N MET A 15 -42.63 9.73 23.80
CA MET A 15 -41.20 9.31 23.70
C MET A 15 -41.14 7.79 23.55
N ARG A 16 -41.15 7.33 22.32
CA ARG A 16 -40.65 5.98 21.99
C ARG A 16 -39.15 6.04 21.94
N THR A 17 -38.52 5.47 22.94
CA THR A 17 -37.09 5.23 23.04
C THR A 17 -36.63 4.38 21.83
N VAL A 18 -36.00 4.98 20.85
CA VAL A 18 -35.27 4.27 19.80
C VAL A 18 -33.90 3.91 20.38
N ALA A 19 -33.79 2.70 20.91
CA ALA A 19 -32.49 2.11 21.24
C ALA A 19 -31.79 1.79 19.93
N ALA A 20 -30.90 2.68 19.49
CA ALA A 20 -30.00 2.41 18.41
C ALA A 20 -28.93 1.43 18.93
N PHE A 21 -29.07 0.16 18.60
CA PHE A 21 -28.00 -0.83 18.72
C PHE A 21 -26.93 -0.47 17.70
N PHE A 22 -25.87 0.21 18.12
CA PHE A 22 -24.62 0.24 17.39
C PHE A 22 -24.00 -1.14 17.49
N ALA A 23 -24.25 -1.99 16.49
CA ALA A 23 -23.48 -3.19 16.27
C ALA A 23 -22.08 -2.75 15.80
N LEU A 24 -21.14 -2.70 16.74
CA LEU A 24 -19.71 -2.59 16.44
C LEU A 24 -19.31 -3.88 15.72
N VAL A 25 -19.39 -3.87 14.38
CA VAL A 25 -18.83 -4.94 13.56
C VAL A 25 -17.31 -4.77 13.63
N LEU A 26 -16.69 -5.47 14.58
CA LEU A 26 -15.27 -5.75 14.53
C LEU A 26 -15.01 -6.59 13.28
N LEU A 27 -14.67 -5.93 12.17
CA LEU A 27 -14.04 -6.60 11.03
C LEU A 27 -12.66 -7.07 11.50
N THR A 28 -12.60 -8.21 12.15
CA THR A 28 -11.37 -8.96 12.27
C THR A 28 -11.08 -9.50 10.87
N ALA A 29 -10.04 -8.96 10.22
CA ALA A 29 -9.50 -9.58 9.03
C ALA A 29 -9.26 -11.06 9.36
N THR A 30 -10.10 -11.94 8.83
CA THR A 30 -9.99 -13.38 9.10
C THR A 30 -8.78 -13.87 8.32
N ALA A 31 -7.71 -14.22 9.03
CA ALA A 31 -6.57 -14.90 8.42
C ALA A 31 -7.07 -16.03 7.50
N PRO A 32 -6.41 -16.27 6.34
CA PRO A 32 -6.75 -17.38 5.46
C PRO A 32 -6.94 -18.66 6.27
N ALA A 33 -7.90 -19.48 5.88
CA ALA A 33 -8.28 -20.68 6.67
C ALA A 33 -7.07 -21.61 6.94
N ALA A 34 -6.11 -21.64 6.02
CA ALA A 34 -4.86 -22.40 6.17
C ALA A 34 -4.00 -21.91 7.35
N LEU A 35 -3.93 -20.60 7.61
CA LEU A 35 -3.10 -20.05 8.69
C LEU A 35 -3.70 -20.27 10.10
N ARG A 36 -4.96 -20.70 10.20
CA ARG A 36 -5.63 -20.90 11.50
C ARG A 36 -5.14 -22.15 12.25
N ASN A 37 -4.62 -23.15 11.53
CA ASN A 37 -4.21 -24.44 12.08
C ASN A 37 -2.70 -24.48 12.43
N LEU A 38 -1.93 -23.44 12.13
CA LEU A 38 -0.51 -23.40 12.46
C LEU A 38 -0.29 -23.17 13.97
N GLU A 39 0.68 -23.90 14.53
CA GLU A 39 1.11 -23.67 15.92
C GLU A 39 1.71 -22.27 16.06
N ARG A 40 1.19 -21.52 17.01
CA ARG A 40 1.60 -20.13 17.25
C ARG A 40 2.64 -20.04 18.34
N VAL A 41 3.68 -19.26 18.08
CA VAL A 41 4.76 -18.94 19.02
C VAL A 41 4.79 -17.45 19.24
N THR A 42 4.74 -17.00 20.50
CA THR A 42 4.87 -15.55 20.80
C THR A 42 6.33 -15.16 20.87
N VAL A 43 6.74 -14.20 20.04
CA VAL A 43 8.07 -13.58 20.05
C VAL A 43 7.91 -12.08 20.22
N SER A 44 8.48 -11.52 21.27
CA SER A 44 8.40 -10.07 21.60
C SER A 44 6.97 -9.53 21.54
N GLY A 45 6.01 -10.36 22.00
CA GLY A 45 4.58 -10.04 22.03
C GLY A 45 3.86 -10.12 20.68
N SER A 46 4.49 -10.58 19.60
CA SER A 46 3.88 -10.84 18.28
C SER A 46 3.71 -12.34 18.06
N GLU A 47 2.69 -12.71 17.30
CA GLU A 47 2.45 -14.11 16.92
C GLU A 47 3.29 -14.49 15.71
N TYR A 48 4.01 -15.57 15.82
CA TYR A 48 4.84 -16.19 14.80
C TYR A 48 4.41 -17.63 14.59
N VAL A 49 4.75 -18.18 13.42
CA VAL A 49 4.58 -19.58 13.06
C VAL A 49 5.88 -20.13 12.51
N ARG A 50 6.03 -21.45 12.50
CA ARG A 50 7.18 -22.10 11.86
C ARG A 50 7.13 -21.91 10.36
N LEU A 51 8.19 -21.32 9.81
CA LEU A 51 8.25 -21.03 8.37
C LEU A 51 8.12 -22.32 7.53
N ALA A 52 8.70 -23.43 8.01
CA ALA A 52 8.62 -24.70 7.32
C ALA A 52 7.18 -25.27 7.26
N GLU A 53 6.41 -25.17 8.35
CA GLU A 53 5.02 -25.63 8.40
C GLU A 53 4.13 -24.81 7.45
N TRP A 54 4.33 -23.48 7.43
CA TRP A 54 3.63 -22.63 6.47
C TRP A 54 4.03 -22.96 5.03
N ALA A 55 5.33 -23.14 4.74
CA ALA A 55 5.80 -23.48 3.40
C ALA A 55 5.18 -24.79 2.88
N GLU A 56 5.09 -25.82 3.74
CA GLU A 56 4.44 -27.08 3.41
C GLU A 56 2.95 -26.89 3.08
N LEU A 57 2.21 -26.14 3.91
CA LEU A 57 0.80 -25.82 3.67
C LEU A 57 0.60 -25.03 2.37
N ALA A 58 1.55 -24.15 2.02
CA ALA A 58 1.54 -23.39 0.77
C ALA A 58 1.99 -24.23 -0.45
N GLY A 59 2.31 -25.52 -0.26
CA GLY A 59 2.80 -26.39 -1.33
C GLY A 59 4.21 -26.02 -1.81
N CYS A 60 5.02 -25.41 -0.94
CA CYS A 60 6.36 -24.92 -1.24
C CYS A 60 7.42 -25.80 -0.56
N ALA A 61 8.57 -25.94 -1.20
CA ALA A 61 9.78 -26.51 -0.61
C ALA A 61 10.59 -25.42 0.08
N MET A 62 11.13 -25.70 1.25
CA MET A 62 12.01 -24.81 1.99
C MET A 62 13.44 -25.34 2.01
N LYS A 63 14.41 -24.49 1.69
CA LYS A 63 15.84 -24.71 1.88
C LYS A 63 16.39 -23.65 2.81
N TRP A 64 17.16 -24.05 3.82
CA TRP A 64 17.78 -23.13 4.77
C TRP A 64 19.29 -23.33 4.82
N ASN A 65 20.05 -22.32 4.37
CA ASN A 65 21.48 -22.23 4.59
C ASN A 65 21.72 -21.66 5.99
N LYS A 66 22.00 -22.54 6.96
CA LYS A 66 22.20 -22.17 8.36
C LYS A 66 23.45 -21.32 8.59
N GLN A 67 24.44 -21.40 7.70
CA GLN A 67 25.71 -20.68 7.84
C GLN A 67 25.49 -19.18 7.57
N ASP A 68 24.74 -18.86 6.53
CA ASP A 68 24.52 -17.47 6.11
C ASP A 68 23.18 -16.90 6.63
N GLY A 69 22.36 -17.76 7.26
CA GLY A 69 21.04 -17.39 7.74
C GLY A 69 20.00 -17.21 6.63
N GLU A 70 20.33 -17.60 5.39
CA GLU A 70 19.47 -17.46 4.22
C GLU A 70 18.47 -18.62 4.09
N ILE A 71 17.23 -18.29 3.77
CA ILE A 71 16.14 -19.23 3.59
C ILE A 71 15.49 -18.99 2.25
N GLU A 72 15.45 -20.01 1.40
CA GLU A 72 14.67 -20.04 0.16
C GLU A 72 13.40 -20.86 0.39
N VAL A 73 12.24 -20.30 0.06
CA VAL A 73 10.97 -21.01 -0.04
C VAL A 73 10.51 -20.94 -1.49
N SER A 74 10.38 -22.06 -2.15
CA SER A 74 10.06 -22.13 -3.58
C SER A 74 8.90 -23.09 -3.88
N GLY A 75 7.95 -22.61 -4.68
CA GLY A 75 6.78 -23.33 -5.16
C GLY A 75 6.49 -23.01 -6.62
N SER A 76 5.34 -23.50 -7.10
CA SER A 76 4.93 -23.27 -8.50
C SER A 76 4.55 -21.81 -8.79
N SER A 77 4.12 -21.06 -7.79
CA SER A 77 3.60 -19.68 -7.94
C SER A 77 4.61 -18.59 -7.63
N ALA A 78 5.60 -18.88 -6.75
CA ALA A 78 6.58 -17.89 -6.32
C ALA A 78 7.85 -18.53 -5.77
N ARG A 79 8.93 -17.72 -5.76
CA ARG A 79 10.15 -17.95 -4.99
C ARG A 79 10.28 -16.83 -3.99
N LEU A 80 10.51 -17.17 -2.72
CA LEU A 80 10.69 -16.22 -1.64
C LEU A 80 12.06 -16.44 -0.99
N ASN A 81 12.77 -15.36 -0.75
CA ASN A 81 14.04 -15.37 -0.04
C ASN A 81 13.92 -14.55 1.25
N PHE A 82 14.40 -15.12 2.34
CA PHE A 82 14.41 -14.50 3.66
C PHE A 82 15.81 -14.60 4.26
N THR A 83 16.13 -13.67 5.15
CA THR A 83 17.34 -13.72 5.96
C THR A 83 16.94 -13.66 7.43
N ILE A 84 17.55 -14.48 8.26
CA ILE A 84 17.32 -14.48 9.71
C ILE A 84 17.70 -13.10 10.28
N ASP A 85 16.89 -12.63 11.23
CA ASP A 85 16.98 -11.35 11.91
C ASP A 85 16.86 -10.13 10.97
N SER A 86 16.36 -10.35 9.73
CA SER A 86 16.09 -9.32 8.74
C SER A 86 14.59 -9.17 8.49
N ARG A 87 14.18 -7.92 8.21
CA ARG A 87 12.86 -7.60 7.67
C ARG A 87 12.86 -7.52 6.15
N ARG A 88 14.03 -7.53 5.51
CA ARG A 88 14.12 -7.55 4.06
C ARG A 88 13.86 -8.98 3.58
N ALA A 89 12.86 -9.11 2.73
CA ALA A 89 12.53 -10.34 2.01
C ALA A 89 12.57 -10.05 0.50
N GLU A 90 12.59 -11.10 -0.29
CA GLU A 90 12.42 -11.00 -1.73
C GLU A 90 11.30 -11.94 -2.16
N ILE A 91 10.41 -11.47 -3.01
CA ILE A 91 9.35 -12.26 -3.62
C ILE A 91 9.55 -12.22 -5.14
N SER A 92 9.97 -13.34 -5.73
CA SER A 92 10.20 -13.48 -7.18
C SER A 92 11.04 -12.33 -7.79
N GLY A 93 12.15 -11.97 -7.12
CA GLY A 93 13.08 -10.95 -7.56
C GLY A 93 12.72 -9.51 -7.18
N VAL A 94 11.68 -9.30 -6.39
CA VAL A 94 11.25 -7.97 -5.90
C VAL A 94 11.52 -7.86 -4.41
N SER A 95 12.20 -6.82 -3.98
CA SER A 95 12.43 -6.52 -2.57
C SER A 95 11.12 -6.14 -1.86
N VAL A 96 10.89 -6.73 -0.69
CA VAL A 96 9.70 -6.46 0.15
C VAL A 96 10.14 -6.29 1.60
N TRP A 97 9.72 -5.20 2.23
CA TRP A 97 10.00 -4.96 3.64
C TRP A 97 8.89 -5.50 4.53
N LEU A 98 9.21 -6.55 5.29
CA LEU A 98 8.34 -7.12 6.30
C LEU A 98 8.15 -6.13 7.47
N CYS A 99 7.05 -6.25 8.16
CA CYS A 99 6.78 -5.49 9.37
C CYS A 99 7.64 -5.95 10.55
N LEU A 100 7.91 -7.28 10.60
CA LEU A 100 8.66 -7.93 11.66
C LEU A 100 9.75 -8.83 11.05
N PRO A 101 10.92 -8.98 11.71
CA PRO A 101 11.99 -9.82 11.16
C PRO A 101 11.60 -11.31 11.16
N VAL A 102 12.12 -12.05 10.21
CA VAL A 102 12.17 -13.52 10.32
C VAL A 102 13.20 -13.87 11.38
N VAL A 103 12.84 -14.68 12.37
CA VAL A 103 13.71 -14.95 13.51
C VAL A 103 14.04 -16.44 13.64
N ASN A 104 15.18 -16.76 14.24
CA ASN A 104 15.56 -18.12 14.59
C ASN A 104 15.32 -18.37 16.08
N ARG A 105 14.57 -19.41 16.42
CA ARG A 105 14.40 -19.89 17.79
C ARG A 105 14.81 -21.35 17.90
N SER A 106 15.90 -21.61 18.61
CA SER A 106 16.43 -22.95 18.86
C SER A 106 16.60 -23.78 17.59
N GLY A 107 17.09 -23.17 16.52
CA GLY A 107 17.29 -23.86 15.24
C GLY A 107 16.03 -23.97 14.36
N VAL A 108 14.97 -23.22 14.66
CA VAL A 108 13.72 -23.19 13.90
C VAL A 108 13.46 -21.77 13.40
N PRO A 109 13.40 -21.55 12.08
CA PRO A 109 12.98 -20.27 11.49
C PRO A 109 11.49 -20.00 11.72
N LEU A 110 11.19 -18.82 12.23
CA LEU A 110 9.83 -18.35 12.48
C LEU A 110 9.55 -17.09 11.66
N ILE A 111 8.35 -16.99 11.12
CA ILE A 111 7.84 -15.82 10.42
C ILE A 111 6.60 -15.27 11.12
N SER A 112 6.44 -13.97 11.13
CA SER A 112 5.29 -13.29 11.72
C SER A 112 4.00 -13.68 10.99
N LEU A 113 2.97 -14.04 11.76
CA LEU A 113 1.64 -14.33 11.22
C LEU A 113 1.05 -13.07 10.53
N THR A 114 1.37 -11.90 11.03
CA THR A 114 0.96 -10.63 10.41
C THR A 114 1.59 -10.48 9.03
N ASP A 115 2.90 -10.72 8.88
CA ASP A 115 3.56 -10.59 7.58
C ASP A 115 3.11 -11.65 6.59
N LEU A 116 2.82 -12.86 7.05
CA LEU A 116 2.17 -13.85 6.18
C LEU A 116 0.86 -13.32 5.62
N GLY A 117 -0.03 -12.81 6.49
CA GLY A 117 -1.36 -12.36 6.09
C GLY A 117 -1.39 -11.05 5.31
N THR A 118 -0.45 -10.13 5.56
CA THR A 118 -0.49 -8.78 5.00
C THR A 118 0.61 -8.46 3.99
N SER A 119 1.65 -9.30 3.87
CA SER A 119 2.79 -9.05 2.98
C SER A 119 3.03 -10.17 1.98
N ILE A 120 2.78 -11.44 2.34
CA ILE A 120 3.15 -12.59 1.53
C ILE A 120 1.95 -13.22 0.84
N GLU A 121 0.98 -13.73 1.59
CA GLU A 121 -0.20 -14.43 1.04
C GLU A 121 -0.95 -13.61 -0.02
N PRO A 122 -1.21 -12.28 0.19
CA PRO A 122 -1.90 -11.49 -0.82
C PRO A 122 -1.16 -11.40 -2.16
N VAL A 123 0.18 -11.55 -2.13
CA VAL A 123 1.04 -11.47 -3.32
C VAL A 123 1.13 -12.81 -4.04
N ILE A 124 1.35 -13.92 -3.31
CA ILE A 124 1.58 -15.23 -3.92
C ILE A 124 0.29 -15.99 -4.23
N SER A 125 -0.79 -15.67 -3.53
CA SER A 125 -2.12 -16.27 -3.68
C SER A 125 -3.21 -15.18 -3.63
N PRO A 126 -3.26 -14.26 -4.59
CA PRO A 126 -4.18 -13.12 -4.56
C PRO A 126 -5.65 -13.58 -4.58
N HIS A 127 -6.43 -13.00 -3.67
CA HIS A 127 -7.86 -13.26 -3.64
C HIS A 127 -8.56 -12.61 -4.85
N LYS A 128 -9.18 -13.42 -5.69
CA LYS A 128 -9.95 -12.94 -6.85
C LYS A 128 -11.37 -12.58 -6.44
N SER A 129 -11.90 -11.52 -7.03
CA SER A 129 -13.29 -11.08 -6.79
C SER A 129 -13.97 -10.69 -8.09
N ALA A 130 -15.30 -10.62 -8.07
CA ALA A 130 -16.08 -10.10 -9.20
C ALA A 130 -15.94 -8.57 -9.35
N ALA A 131 -15.30 -7.88 -8.40
CA ALA A 131 -15.07 -6.44 -8.49
C ALA A 131 -14.14 -6.11 -9.67
N ARG A 132 -14.54 -5.14 -10.46
CA ARG A 132 -13.78 -4.70 -11.64
C ARG A 132 -12.97 -3.47 -11.30
N VAL A 133 -11.67 -3.47 -11.62
CA VAL A 133 -10.82 -2.29 -11.56
C VAL A 133 -10.94 -1.55 -12.89
N GLN A 134 -11.64 -0.42 -12.89
CA GLN A 134 -11.93 0.36 -14.11
C GLN A 134 -11.52 1.83 -13.98
N THR A 135 -11.56 2.39 -12.78
CA THR A 135 -11.30 3.80 -12.52
C THR A 135 -10.07 3.95 -11.64
N VAL A 136 -9.06 4.65 -12.13
CA VAL A 136 -7.81 4.94 -11.42
C VAL A 136 -7.77 6.41 -11.04
N CYS A 137 -7.57 6.71 -9.75
CA CYS A 137 -7.24 8.05 -9.31
C CYS A 137 -5.73 8.22 -9.23
N LEU A 138 -5.17 9.13 -10.01
CA LEU A 138 -3.79 9.58 -9.93
C LEU A 138 -3.72 10.83 -9.04
N ASP A 139 -2.81 10.80 -8.10
CA ASP A 139 -2.57 11.90 -7.18
C ASP A 139 -1.15 12.47 -7.41
N PRO A 140 -0.98 13.50 -8.24
CA PRO A 140 0.30 14.18 -8.36
C PRO A 140 0.64 14.86 -7.05
N GLY A 141 1.69 14.42 -6.35
CA GLY A 141 2.10 14.97 -5.07
C GLY A 141 2.38 16.47 -5.12
N HIS A 142 2.24 17.15 -3.96
CA HIS A 142 2.45 18.60 -3.80
C HIS A 142 1.51 19.46 -4.64
N GLY A 143 1.87 20.74 -4.85
CA GLY A 143 1.11 21.70 -5.66
C GLY A 143 0.95 23.06 -4.99
N GLY A 144 0.73 24.13 -5.78
CA GLY A 144 0.60 25.50 -5.28
C GLY A 144 1.84 25.96 -4.53
N VAL A 145 1.68 26.33 -3.27
CA VAL A 145 2.80 26.79 -2.40
C VAL A 145 3.70 25.64 -1.93
N ASP A 146 3.19 24.41 -1.88
CA ASP A 146 3.96 23.22 -1.57
C ASP A 146 4.74 22.79 -2.83
N THR A 147 6.04 23.00 -2.81
CA THR A 147 6.94 22.69 -3.94
C THR A 147 7.37 21.24 -3.97
N GLY A 148 7.27 20.51 -2.84
CA GLY A 148 8.05 19.29 -2.62
C GLY A 148 9.54 19.57 -2.63
N GLU A 149 10.36 18.55 -2.90
CA GLU A 149 11.80 18.70 -3.04
C GLU A 149 12.15 19.70 -4.13
N ALA A 150 13.20 20.48 -3.89
CA ALA A 150 13.62 21.57 -4.76
C ALA A 150 15.09 21.53 -5.09
N GLN A 151 15.41 21.39 -6.38
CA GLN A 151 16.75 21.52 -6.92
C GLN A 151 16.84 22.77 -7.81
N GLY A 152 17.21 23.90 -7.21
CA GLY A 152 17.21 25.20 -7.87
C GLY A 152 15.79 25.65 -8.25
N ARG A 153 15.47 25.70 -9.54
CA ARG A 153 14.11 26.02 -10.05
C ARG A 153 13.31 24.77 -10.47
N ASN A 154 13.84 23.59 -10.20
CA ASN A 154 13.15 22.34 -10.46
C ASN A 154 12.47 21.90 -9.16
N TYR A 155 11.16 21.93 -9.16
CA TYR A 155 10.30 21.59 -8.04
C TYR A 155 9.62 20.24 -8.29
N GLU A 156 9.57 19.38 -7.27
CA GLU A 156 8.94 18.08 -7.34
C GLU A 156 7.50 18.15 -7.88
N LYS A 157 6.70 19.11 -7.39
CA LYS A 157 5.31 19.32 -7.82
C LYS A 157 5.11 19.41 -9.33
N LYS A 158 6.12 19.90 -10.07
CA LYS A 158 6.08 19.99 -11.53
C LYS A 158 6.24 18.60 -12.16
N TYR A 159 7.19 17.83 -11.66
CA TYR A 159 7.53 16.54 -12.26
C TYR A 159 6.53 15.45 -11.89
N THR A 160 5.95 15.52 -10.70
CA THR A 160 4.82 14.65 -10.31
C THR A 160 3.60 14.88 -11.19
N LEU A 161 3.28 16.15 -11.51
CA LEU A 161 2.19 16.49 -12.43
C LEU A 161 2.47 16.01 -13.87
N LEU A 162 3.70 16.15 -14.35
CA LEU A 162 4.08 15.66 -15.68
C LEU A 162 3.98 14.14 -15.75
N LEU A 163 4.51 13.43 -14.76
CA LEU A 163 4.41 11.97 -14.67
C LEU A 163 2.95 11.51 -14.62
N ALA A 164 2.12 12.18 -13.81
CA ALA A 164 0.71 11.85 -13.71
C ALA A 164 -0.05 12.02 -15.03
N ARG A 165 0.24 13.07 -15.80
CA ARG A 165 -0.36 13.27 -17.13
C ARG A 165 0.05 12.18 -18.11
N GLU A 166 1.35 11.84 -18.17
CA GLU A 166 1.87 10.78 -19.02
C GLU A 166 1.28 9.40 -18.62
N THR A 167 1.10 9.16 -17.32
CA THR A 167 0.45 7.95 -16.79
C THR A 167 -1.05 7.94 -17.13
N ALA A 168 -1.74 9.08 -17.03
CA ALA A 168 -3.15 9.20 -17.36
C ALA A 168 -3.44 8.87 -18.83
N ASP A 169 -2.64 9.42 -19.75
CA ASP A 169 -2.77 9.15 -21.19
C ASP A 169 -2.66 7.65 -21.47
N LEU A 170 -1.65 6.99 -20.92
CA LEU A 170 -1.45 5.55 -21.09
C LEU A 170 -2.56 4.71 -20.43
N LEU A 171 -3.06 5.10 -19.26
CA LEU A 171 -4.21 4.39 -18.62
C LEU A 171 -5.47 4.47 -19.49
N VAL A 172 -5.74 5.62 -20.11
CA VAL A 172 -6.86 5.78 -21.05
C VAL A 172 -6.70 4.88 -22.26
N GLU A 173 -5.49 4.78 -22.83
CA GLU A 173 -5.18 3.83 -23.91
C GLU A 173 -5.45 2.37 -23.51
N HIS A 174 -5.27 2.01 -22.23
CA HIS A 174 -5.58 0.69 -21.67
C HIS A 174 -7.05 0.52 -21.23
N GLY A 175 -7.92 1.49 -21.54
CA GLY A 175 -9.36 1.42 -21.29
C GLY A 175 -9.77 1.72 -19.83
N PHE A 176 -8.92 2.38 -19.05
CA PHE A 176 -9.30 2.87 -17.73
C PHE A 176 -9.95 4.26 -17.81
N LYS A 177 -10.84 4.53 -16.87
CA LYS A 177 -11.24 5.89 -16.52
C LYS A 177 -10.17 6.46 -15.59
N VAL A 178 -9.79 7.71 -15.82
CA VAL A 178 -8.76 8.37 -15.00
C VAL A 178 -9.35 9.60 -14.31
N ILE A 179 -9.07 9.69 -13.03
CA ILE A 179 -9.32 10.85 -12.17
C ILE A 179 -7.94 11.40 -11.79
N MET A 180 -7.81 12.71 -11.70
CA MET A 180 -6.62 13.36 -11.16
C MET A 180 -7.02 14.24 -9.98
N THR A 181 -6.30 14.18 -8.85
CA THR A 181 -6.56 15.04 -7.70
C THR A 181 -6.28 16.51 -8.02
N ARG A 182 -5.31 16.77 -8.90
CA ARG A 182 -5.05 18.07 -9.53
C ARG A 182 -4.59 17.90 -10.97
N SER A 183 -4.99 18.81 -11.85
CA SER A 183 -4.60 18.85 -13.26
C SER A 183 -3.73 20.06 -13.61
N ASN A 184 -3.45 20.94 -12.65
CA ASN A 184 -2.62 22.14 -12.77
C ASN A 184 -1.74 22.28 -11.51
N ASP A 185 -1.05 23.40 -11.35
CA ASP A 185 -0.24 23.73 -10.16
C ASP A 185 -1.11 24.26 -9.00
N GLY A 186 -2.31 23.69 -8.78
CA GLY A 186 -3.15 24.00 -7.65
C GLY A 186 -2.74 23.21 -6.40
N ALA A 187 -2.92 23.80 -5.23
CA ALA A 187 -2.81 23.10 -3.96
C ALA A 187 -4.07 22.25 -3.72
N VAL A 188 -3.88 21.04 -3.20
CA VAL A 188 -4.95 20.16 -2.72
C VAL A 188 -4.50 19.62 -1.37
N GLU A 189 -5.31 19.83 -0.34
CA GLU A 189 -5.03 19.33 1.01
C GLU A 189 -4.90 17.80 1.03
N LEU A 190 -4.02 17.27 1.90
CA LEU A 190 -3.74 15.83 1.93
C LEU A 190 -4.99 14.99 2.16
N SER A 191 -5.87 15.42 3.06
CA SER A 191 -7.13 14.72 3.35
C SER A 191 -8.14 14.78 2.20
N GLU A 192 -8.12 15.83 1.39
CA GLU A 192 -9.05 16.00 0.27
C GLU A 192 -8.74 15.08 -0.90
N ARG A 193 -7.48 14.64 -1.06
CA ARG A 193 -7.04 13.80 -2.17
C ARG A 193 -7.74 12.44 -2.22
N PRO A 194 -7.69 11.60 -1.16
CA PRO A 194 -8.43 10.33 -1.13
C PRO A 194 -9.95 10.53 -1.08
N GLU A 195 -10.43 11.62 -0.49
CA GLU A 195 -11.85 11.94 -0.48
C GLU A 195 -12.38 12.27 -1.88
N LEU A 196 -11.61 13.01 -2.68
CA LEU A 196 -11.93 13.27 -4.08
C LEU A 196 -12.01 11.94 -4.88
N ALA A 197 -11.04 11.04 -4.66
CA ALA A 197 -11.04 9.72 -5.28
C ALA A 197 -12.31 8.94 -4.93
N LEU A 198 -12.70 8.92 -3.65
CA LEU A 198 -13.92 8.27 -3.17
C LEU A 198 -15.18 8.87 -3.84
N ARG A 199 -15.33 10.19 -3.81
CA ARG A 199 -16.50 10.88 -4.39
C ARG A 199 -16.66 10.64 -5.88
N GLN A 200 -15.56 10.42 -6.61
CA GLN A 200 -15.58 10.15 -8.04
C GLN A 200 -15.58 8.65 -8.38
N GLY A 201 -15.65 7.78 -7.38
CA GLY A 201 -15.78 6.34 -7.57
C GLY A 201 -14.51 5.67 -8.12
N ALA A 202 -13.33 6.09 -7.62
CA ALA A 202 -12.08 5.42 -7.96
C ALA A 202 -12.01 4.02 -7.37
N ASP A 203 -11.56 3.05 -8.16
CA ASP A 203 -11.32 1.67 -7.73
C ASP A 203 -9.93 1.49 -7.12
N VAL A 204 -8.97 2.34 -7.51
CA VAL A 204 -7.62 2.39 -6.96
C VAL A 204 -7.13 3.84 -6.90
N PHE A 205 -6.24 4.12 -5.94
CA PHE A 205 -5.59 5.41 -5.73
C PHE A 205 -4.07 5.25 -5.81
N VAL A 206 -3.43 6.07 -6.65
CA VAL A 206 -1.98 6.04 -6.87
C VAL A 206 -1.41 7.44 -6.71
N SER A 207 -0.73 7.69 -5.59
CA SER A 207 0.01 8.93 -5.36
C SER A 207 1.38 8.84 -6.00
N LEU A 208 1.83 9.91 -6.66
CA LEU A 208 3.06 9.96 -7.43
C LEU A 208 3.98 11.03 -6.87
N HIS A 209 5.18 10.62 -6.49
CA HIS A 209 6.19 11.43 -5.84
C HIS A 209 7.59 11.15 -6.39
N TYR A 210 8.54 11.98 -6.00
CA TYR A 210 9.97 11.79 -6.15
C TYR A 210 10.64 12.10 -4.82
N ASN A 211 11.35 11.14 -4.29
CA ASN A 211 11.90 11.13 -2.96
C ASN A 211 13.03 12.14 -2.76
N ALA A 212 13.35 12.40 -1.51
CA ALA A 212 14.50 13.19 -1.07
C ALA A 212 15.19 12.54 0.13
N ALA A 213 16.51 12.42 0.05
CA ALA A 213 17.36 11.89 1.11
C ALA A 213 18.77 12.47 0.96
N GLU A 214 19.79 11.84 1.58
CA GLU A 214 21.19 12.14 1.30
C GLU A 214 21.50 11.99 -0.21
N PRO A 215 22.33 12.84 -0.81
CA PRO A 215 22.56 12.86 -2.26
C PRO A 215 23.09 11.56 -2.86
N SER A 216 23.62 10.65 -2.06
CA SER A 216 24.09 9.34 -2.50
C SER A 216 22.98 8.30 -2.61
N VAL A 217 21.81 8.54 -1.99
CA VAL A 217 20.67 7.62 -2.02
C VAL A 217 19.97 7.72 -3.38
N HIS A 218 19.63 6.59 -3.96
CA HIS A 218 18.99 6.48 -5.27
C HIS A 218 18.15 5.21 -5.35
N GLY A 219 17.30 5.11 -6.38
CA GLY A 219 16.45 3.95 -6.62
C GLY A 219 14.95 4.27 -6.56
N VAL A 220 14.14 3.24 -6.59
CA VAL A 220 12.68 3.34 -6.60
C VAL A 220 12.08 2.54 -5.46
N GLU A 221 11.03 3.07 -4.86
CA GLU A 221 10.27 2.41 -3.81
C GLU A 221 8.78 2.69 -3.92
N VAL A 222 7.98 1.71 -3.56
CA VAL A 222 6.52 1.85 -3.52
C VAL A 222 6.02 1.61 -2.10
N PHE A 223 5.24 2.53 -1.61
CA PHE A 223 4.66 2.46 -0.27
C PHE A 223 3.20 2.03 -0.31
N CYS A 224 2.82 1.17 0.63
CA CYS A 224 1.44 0.96 1.02
C CYS A 224 1.27 1.19 2.52
N LEU A 225 0.01 1.25 3.00
CA LEU A 225 -0.26 1.54 4.41
C LEU A 225 0.33 0.46 5.32
N SER A 226 0.93 0.88 6.44
CA SER A 226 1.30 -0.04 7.52
C SER A 226 0.05 -0.67 8.14
N PRO A 227 0.03 -1.98 8.40
CA PRO A 227 -1.07 -2.61 9.12
C PRO A 227 -1.29 -1.98 10.50
N ALA A 228 -2.51 -2.07 11.00
CA ALA A 228 -2.84 -1.58 12.33
C ALA A 228 -1.92 -2.21 13.41
N GLY A 229 -1.50 -1.41 14.37
CA GLY A 229 -0.60 -1.86 15.44
C GLY A 229 0.87 -2.02 15.05
N LEU A 230 1.26 -1.60 13.83
CA LEU A 230 2.64 -1.70 13.35
C LEU A 230 3.19 -0.36 12.87
N ASN A 231 4.49 -0.17 13.04
CA ASN A 231 5.23 0.99 12.59
C ASN A 231 5.48 0.97 11.07
N SER A 232 5.83 2.13 10.52
CA SER A 232 6.35 2.27 9.16
C SER A 232 7.70 1.57 9.00
N SER A 233 8.05 1.20 7.77
CA SER A 233 9.33 0.55 7.46
C SER A 233 10.52 1.43 7.85
N ASP A 234 10.45 2.72 7.57
CA ASP A 234 11.51 3.69 7.87
C ASP A 234 11.63 4.00 9.37
N ALA A 235 10.58 3.78 10.15
CA ALA A 235 10.61 3.84 11.62
C ALA A 235 11.13 2.53 12.26
N GLY A 236 11.82 1.66 11.49
CA GLY A 236 12.37 0.40 11.98
C GLY A 236 11.36 -0.75 12.03
N GLY A 237 10.11 -0.56 11.60
CA GLY A 237 9.04 -1.57 11.71
C GLY A 237 8.69 -1.86 13.18
N GLY A 238 8.19 -3.07 13.44
CA GLY A 238 7.84 -3.48 14.79
C GLY A 238 6.46 -3.01 15.24
N LYS A 239 6.10 -3.34 16.48
CA LYS A 239 4.81 -2.96 17.08
C LYS A 239 4.70 -1.48 17.37
N SER A 240 3.48 -0.98 17.27
CA SER A 240 3.11 0.39 17.64
C SER A 240 1.72 0.42 18.28
N PHE A 241 1.33 1.61 18.78
CA PHE A 241 -0.03 1.85 19.26
C PHE A 241 -0.95 2.50 18.22
N HIS A 242 -0.55 2.51 16.95
CA HIS A 242 -1.37 3.09 15.88
C HIS A 242 -2.63 2.25 15.66
N PRO A 243 -3.83 2.84 15.82
CA PRO A 243 -5.09 2.14 15.56
C PRO A 243 -5.24 1.81 14.07
N ALA A 244 -6.27 1.03 13.75
CA ALA A 244 -6.69 0.84 12.37
C ALA A 244 -7.21 2.17 11.80
N GLU A 245 -6.81 2.45 10.59
CA GLU A 245 -7.23 3.60 9.77
C GLU A 245 -8.12 3.10 8.63
N THR A 246 -8.80 4.02 7.95
CA THR A 246 -9.69 3.69 6.83
C THR A 246 -9.01 2.81 5.77
N GLY A 247 -7.77 3.16 5.39
CA GLY A 247 -7.00 2.43 4.40
C GLY A 247 -6.64 0.99 4.79
N ASN A 248 -6.65 0.64 6.09
CA ASN A 248 -6.37 -0.74 6.53
C ASN A 248 -7.49 -1.74 6.15
N ALA A 249 -8.67 -1.25 5.75
CA ALA A 249 -9.71 -2.12 5.20
C ALA A 249 -9.28 -2.81 3.87
N HIS A 250 -8.19 -2.34 3.28
CA HIS A 250 -7.68 -2.81 1.98
C HIS A 250 -6.24 -3.33 2.05
N ASP A 251 -5.73 -3.74 3.21
CA ASP A 251 -4.31 -4.10 3.41
C ASP A 251 -3.81 -5.16 2.42
N ASP A 252 -4.61 -6.18 2.11
CA ASP A 252 -4.32 -7.23 1.13
C ASP A 252 -4.23 -6.68 -0.31
N ARG A 253 -5.11 -5.76 -0.65
CA ARG A 253 -5.16 -5.11 -1.97
C ARG A 253 -4.09 -4.05 -2.12
N ASN A 254 -3.80 -3.30 -1.06
CA ASN A 254 -2.75 -2.30 -1.01
C ASN A 254 -1.39 -2.94 -1.31
N VAL A 255 -1.06 -4.04 -0.61
CA VAL A 255 0.23 -4.70 -0.79
C VAL A 255 0.35 -5.34 -2.17
N LEU A 256 -0.73 -5.94 -2.68
CA LEU A 256 -0.72 -6.54 -4.01
C LEU A 256 -0.53 -5.47 -5.10
N LEU A 257 -1.23 -4.33 -5.01
CA LEU A 257 -1.07 -3.21 -5.95
C LEU A 257 0.35 -2.66 -5.90
N ALA A 258 0.89 -2.42 -4.69
CA ALA A 258 2.25 -1.94 -4.49
C ALA A 258 3.28 -2.93 -5.05
N TYR A 259 3.11 -4.23 -4.81
CA TYR A 259 3.98 -5.27 -5.34
C TYR A 259 3.99 -5.31 -6.87
N GLN A 260 2.82 -5.26 -7.52
CA GLN A 260 2.75 -5.31 -8.98
C GLN A 260 3.38 -4.07 -9.62
N VAL A 261 3.20 -2.89 -9.03
CA VAL A 261 3.83 -1.65 -9.52
C VAL A 261 5.33 -1.68 -9.26
N GLN A 262 5.80 -2.03 -8.05
CA GLN A 262 7.23 -2.16 -7.75
C GLN A 262 7.92 -3.16 -8.69
N LYS A 263 7.29 -4.32 -8.88
CA LYS A 263 7.77 -5.37 -9.80
C LYS A 263 7.92 -4.84 -11.22
N SER A 264 6.91 -4.17 -11.74
CA SER A 264 6.93 -3.63 -13.09
C SER A 264 8.04 -2.59 -13.26
N ILE A 265 8.20 -1.69 -12.30
CA ILE A 265 9.25 -0.66 -12.36
C ILE A 265 10.63 -1.31 -12.26
N SER A 266 10.89 -2.16 -11.27
CA SER A 266 12.21 -2.78 -11.05
C SER A 266 12.67 -3.68 -12.20
N HIS A 267 11.73 -4.25 -12.99
CA HIS A 267 12.06 -5.08 -14.15
C HIS A 267 12.24 -4.28 -15.44
N SER A 268 11.65 -3.09 -15.56
CA SER A 268 11.65 -2.31 -16.80
C SER A 268 12.52 -1.05 -16.76
N MET A 269 12.93 -0.62 -15.56
CA MET A 269 13.75 0.57 -15.37
C MET A 269 15.11 0.19 -14.79
N PRO A 270 16.21 0.84 -15.23
CA PRO A 270 17.56 0.60 -14.70
C PRO A 270 17.76 1.36 -13.37
N LEU A 271 16.86 1.14 -12.40
CA LEU A 271 16.87 1.76 -11.08
C LEU A 271 17.13 0.69 -10.00
N GLU A 272 17.76 1.09 -8.91
CA GLU A 272 17.89 0.23 -7.74
C GLU A 272 16.51 -0.06 -7.14
N ASP A 273 16.23 -1.34 -6.84
CA ASP A 273 15.02 -1.78 -6.18
C ASP A 273 15.16 -1.61 -4.65
N LEU A 274 14.66 -0.49 -4.12
CA LEU A 274 14.60 -0.23 -2.68
C LEU A 274 13.41 -0.94 -2.01
N GLY A 275 12.54 -1.51 -2.82
CA GLY A 275 11.49 -2.43 -2.42
C GLY A 275 10.14 -1.81 -2.12
N LEU A 276 9.19 -2.71 -1.94
CA LEU A 276 7.90 -2.39 -1.38
C LEU A 276 8.06 -2.13 0.12
N LYS A 277 7.61 -0.96 0.56
CA LYS A 277 7.70 -0.50 1.95
C LYS A 277 6.32 -0.19 2.53
N ARG A 278 6.29 -0.01 3.85
CA ARG A 278 5.10 0.37 4.60
C ARG A 278 5.27 1.76 5.19
N SER A 279 4.26 2.61 5.03
CA SER A 279 4.25 3.93 5.65
C SER A 279 2.84 4.33 6.07
N ARG A 280 2.76 5.36 6.93
CA ARG A 280 1.49 5.92 7.42
C ARG A 280 1.24 7.30 6.81
N PHE A 281 1.56 7.48 5.53
CA PHE A 281 1.21 8.71 4.82
C PHE A 281 -0.29 9.00 4.89
N GLU A 282 -0.65 10.25 5.07
CA GLU A 282 -2.03 10.66 5.30
C GLU A 282 -2.96 10.22 4.16
N VAL A 283 -2.53 10.38 2.92
CA VAL A 283 -3.30 9.96 1.74
C VAL A 283 -3.56 8.45 1.70
N LEU A 284 -2.69 7.63 2.30
CA LEU A 284 -2.88 6.18 2.40
C LEU A 284 -3.78 5.81 3.58
N ARG A 285 -3.64 6.51 4.72
CA ARG A 285 -4.46 6.25 5.92
C ARG A 285 -5.94 6.52 5.67
N LEU A 286 -6.23 7.60 4.91
CA LEU A 286 -7.59 8.07 4.65
C LEU A 286 -8.22 7.48 3.38
N ALA A 287 -7.51 6.64 2.64
CA ALA A 287 -8.04 6.04 1.41
C ALA A 287 -9.16 5.03 1.69
N HIS A 288 -10.24 5.12 0.90
CA HIS A 288 -11.40 4.23 0.95
C HIS A 288 -11.35 3.14 -0.14
N MET A 289 -10.24 3.01 -0.83
CA MET A 289 -9.96 2.05 -1.88
C MET A 289 -8.50 1.60 -1.77
N PRO A 290 -8.09 0.53 -2.47
CA PRO A 290 -6.67 0.17 -2.57
C PRO A 290 -5.81 1.35 -2.96
N ALA A 291 -4.77 1.64 -2.18
CA ALA A 291 -3.97 2.86 -2.29
C ALA A 291 -2.47 2.59 -2.12
N ILE A 292 -1.67 3.23 -2.97
CA ILE A 292 -0.22 3.21 -2.92
C ILE A 292 0.35 4.61 -3.15
N LEU A 293 1.62 4.78 -2.74
CA LEU A 293 2.43 5.93 -3.09
C LEU A 293 3.72 5.44 -3.76
N VAL A 294 4.03 5.99 -4.92
CA VAL A 294 5.21 5.65 -5.73
C VAL A 294 6.22 6.77 -5.59
N GLU A 295 7.41 6.43 -5.13
CA GLU A 295 8.61 7.27 -5.19
C GLU A 295 9.43 6.86 -6.41
N GLY A 296 9.29 7.59 -7.50
CA GLY A 296 9.83 7.27 -8.83
C GLY A 296 11.30 7.62 -9.02
N GLY A 297 12.07 7.71 -7.95
CA GLY A 297 13.48 8.13 -7.90
C GLY A 297 13.70 9.26 -6.91
N PHE A 298 14.94 9.68 -6.71
CA PHE A 298 15.34 10.71 -5.74
C PHE A 298 15.74 12.01 -6.44
N LEU A 299 14.96 13.07 -6.21
CA LEU A 299 15.32 14.41 -6.71
C LEU A 299 16.56 14.99 -6.02
N SER A 300 16.86 14.54 -4.80
CA SER A 300 18.08 14.90 -4.08
C SER A 300 19.35 14.26 -4.68
N ASN A 301 19.22 13.16 -5.46
CA ASN A 301 20.34 12.54 -6.16
C ASN A 301 20.57 13.24 -7.51
N PRO A 302 21.76 13.83 -7.78
CA PRO A 302 21.97 14.62 -9.00
C PRO A 302 21.85 13.82 -10.31
N ALA A 303 22.15 12.53 -10.29
CA ALA A 303 22.03 11.67 -11.47
C ALA A 303 20.57 11.36 -11.77
N GLU A 304 19.80 10.92 -10.76
CA GLU A 304 18.38 10.63 -10.92
C GLU A 304 17.57 11.89 -11.19
N ALA A 305 17.88 13.01 -10.55
CA ALA A 305 17.24 14.29 -10.85
C ALA A 305 17.31 14.64 -12.34
N LYS A 306 18.48 14.42 -12.96
CA LYS A 306 18.66 14.65 -14.40
C LYS A 306 17.77 13.72 -15.24
N GLU A 307 17.66 12.45 -14.86
CA GLU A 307 16.75 11.50 -15.50
C GLU A 307 15.28 11.89 -15.32
N ILE A 308 14.88 12.27 -14.11
CA ILE A 308 13.51 12.72 -13.78
C ILE A 308 13.10 13.95 -14.62
N TYR A 309 14.04 14.85 -14.93
CA TYR A 309 13.79 16.02 -15.78
C TYR A 309 13.61 15.64 -17.25
N ASP A 310 14.11 14.49 -17.68
CA ASP A 310 13.97 13.98 -19.04
C ASP A 310 12.57 13.38 -19.30
N ALA A 311 11.95 13.79 -20.41
CA ALA A 311 10.61 13.34 -20.76
C ALA A 311 10.58 11.85 -21.17
N ALA A 312 11.66 11.34 -21.78
CA ALA A 312 11.69 9.93 -22.18
C ALA A 312 11.79 9.01 -20.96
N PHE A 313 12.54 9.42 -19.92
CA PHE A 313 12.56 8.70 -18.65
C PHE A 313 11.19 8.65 -18.02
N ARG A 314 10.49 9.80 -17.88
CA ARG A 314 9.15 9.85 -17.28
C ARG A 314 8.14 9.01 -18.06
N LYS A 315 8.20 8.98 -19.38
CA LYS A 315 7.34 8.12 -20.21
C LYS A 315 7.59 6.63 -19.95
N ARG A 316 8.85 6.22 -19.76
CA ARG A 316 9.16 4.84 -19.37
C ARG A 316 8.63 4.52 -17.98
N MET A 317 8.80 5.43 -17.02
CA MET A 317 8.27 5.31 -15.66
C MET A 317 6.73 5.21 -15.68
N ALA A 318 6.07 6.09 -16.41
CA ALA A 318 4.61 6.05 -16.59
C ALA A 318 4.14 4.71 -17.14
N ARG A 319 4.80 4.19 -18.16
CA ARG A 319 4.50 2.86 -18.72
C ARG A 319 4.67 1.76 -17.70
N ALA A 320 5.76 1.77 -16.94
CA ALA A 320 6.01 0.77 -15.90
C ALA A 320 4.93 0.80 -14.80
N ILE A 321 4.49 1.99 -14.39
CA ILE A 321 3.39 2.15 -13.42
C ILE A 321 2.08 1.58 -14.01
N VAL A 322 1.76 1.89 -15.25
CA VAL A 322 0.54 1.39 -15.93
C VAL A 322 0.58 -0.12 -16.07
N ASP A 323 1.69 -0.71 -16.50
CA ASP A 323 1.85 -2.16 -16.62
C ASP A 323 1.63 -2.85 -15.26
N GLY A 324 2.13 -2.26 -14.16
CA GLY A 324 1.87 -2.73 -12.80
C GLY A 324 0.40 -2.66 -12.40
N ILE A 325 -0.31 -1.57 -12.72
CA ILE A 325 -1.75 -1.42 -12.47
C ILE A 325 -2.56 -2.44 -13.29
N VAL A 326 -2.19 -2.68 -14.54
CA VAL A 326 -2.81 -3.70 -15.41
C VAL A 326 -2.59 -5.10 -14.82
N ALA A 327 -1.36 -5.42 -14.37
CA ALA A 327 -1.06 -6.69 -13.72
C ALA A 327 -1.87 -6.88 -12.41
N TYR A 328 -2.00 -5.83 -11.61
CA TYR A 328 -2.88 -5.84 -10.44
C TYR A 328 -4.33 -6.15 -10.81
N LYS A 329 -4.90 -5.44 -11.78
CA LYS A 329 -6.26 -5.70 -12.28
C LYS A 329 -6.45 -7.17 -12.67
N GLN A 330 -5.50 -7.75 -13.42
CA GLN A 330 -5.55 -9.16 -13.82
C GLN A 330 -5.49 -10.11 -12.62
N ALA A 331 -4.67 -9.81 -11.62
CA ALA A 331 -4.50 -10.63 -10.42
C ALA A 331 -5.77 -10.68 -9.55
N VAL A 332 -6.53 -9.57 -9.48
CA VAL A 332 -7.70 -9.46 -8.60
C VAL A 332 -9.04 -9.79 -9.26
N THR A 333 -9.10 -9.83 -10.60
CA THR A 333 -10.35 -10.09 -11.33
C THR A 333 -10.56 -11.59 -11.51
N ALA A 334 -11.73 -12.10 -11.12
CA ALA A 334 -12.15 -13.44 -11.48
C ALA A 334 -12.36 -13.53 -13.01
N GLN A 335 -11.85 -14.59 -13.61
CA GLN A 335 -12.08 -14.90 -15.04
C GLN A 335 -13.49 -15.43 -15.22
#